data_e4edf30eb8a3b5236c06ed1375fcafb3
#
_entry.id   e4edf30eb8a3b5236c06ed1375fcafb3
#
_cell.length_a   1.000
_cell.length_b   1.000
_cell.length_c   1.000
_cell.angle_alpha   90.00
_cell.angle_beta   90.00
_cell.angle_gamma   90.00
#
_symmetry.space_group_name_H-M   'P 1'
#
loop_
_entity.id
_entity.type
_entity.pdbx_description
1 polymer ?
#
loop_
_entity_poly.entity_id
_entity_poly.type
_entity_poly.pdbx_seq_one_letter_code
_entity_poly.pdbx_strand_id
1 'polypeptide(L)'
;MKRFQLFLAMTLLAAAASSSAATIEMTVNGLVCAFCAQGIEKKLKKFPATAEVVVSLEHRLVAVSLKDGQDITDADLRKALTDAGYTVKDISRSETAIADVRARIKQVQP
;
A
#
# COMPACT_ATOMS: atom_id res chain seq x y z
N MET A 1 11.18 -51.63 32.20
CA MET A 1 11.64 -50.89 31.45
C MET A 1 10.86 -49.88 31.03
N LYS A 2 11.26 -48.83 31.16
CA LYS A 2 10.62 -47.77 30.91
C LYS A 2 10.74 -47.35 29.59
N ARG A 3 9.77 -47.26 28.94
CA ARG A 3 9.80 -46.73 27.76
C ARG A 3 9.68 -45.33 27.89
N PHE A 4 10.63 -44.65 27.79
CA PHE A 4 10.60 -43.30 27.85
C PHE A 4 10.21 -42.79 26.54
N GLN A 5 9.00 -42.62 26.36
CA GLN A 5 8.56 -42.00 25.22
C GLN A 5 8.71 -40.57 25.37
N LEU A 6 9.79 -40.11 24.90
CA LEU A 6 9.93 -38.71 24.73
C LEU A 6 9.10 -38.30 23.56
N PHE A 7 7.91 -37.99 23.88
CA PHE A 7 7.18 -37.25 22.91
C PHE A 7 7.74 -35.86 22.89
N LEU A 8 8.68 -35.74 22.05
CA LEU A 8 9.07 -34.41 21.65
C LEU A 8 7.90 -33.86 20.94
N ALA A 9 7.07 -33.18 21.67
CA ALA A 9 6.04 -32.38 21.08
C ALA A 9 6.76 -31.26 20.37
N MET A 10 7.01 -31.54 19.13
CA MET A 10 7.50 -30.52 18.25
C MET A 10 6.32 -29.59 18.03
N THR A 11 6.21 -28.65 18.89
CA THR A 11 5.34 -27.55 18.63
C THR A 11 5.91 -26.84 17.44
N LEU A 12 5.36 -27.19 16.32
CA LEU A 12 5.62 -26.44 15.12
C LEU A 12 5.03 -25.07 15.37
N LEU A 13 5.86 -24.19 15.79
CA LEU A 13 5.48 -22.80 15.81
C LEU A 13 5.43 -22.38 14.36
N ALA A 14 4.29 -22.52 13.79
CA ALA A 14 4.03 -21.90 12.54
C ALA A 14 4.09 -20.41 12.80
N ALA A 15 5.23 -19.85 12.58
CA ALA A 15 5.32 -18.42 12.46
C ALA A 15 4.46 -18.07 11.29
N ALA A 16 3.26 -17.64 11.56
CA ALA A 16 2.46 -17.01 10.58
C ALA A 16 3.26 -15.79 10.13
N ALA A 17 3.95 -15.96 9.04
CA ALA A 17 4.47 -14.82 8.37
C ALA A 17 3.26 -14.01 8.00
N SER A 18 2.98 -13.00 8.78
CA SER A 18 1.99 -12.04 8.39
C SER A 18 2.55 -11.39 7.17
N SER A 19 2.07 -11.80 6.03
CA SER A 19 2.33 -11.08 4.82
C SER A 19 1.54 -9.79 4.95
N SER A 20 2.14 -8.82 5.59
CA SER A 20 1.57 -7.51 5.62
C SER A 20 1.77 -6.92 4.25
N ALA A 21 0.69 -6.71 3.55
CA ALA A 21 0.71 -5.97 2.31
C ALA A 21 1.21 -4.57 2.64
N ALA A 22 2.36 -4.22 2.12
CA ALA A 22 2.90 -2.89 2.31
C ALA A 22 2.01 -1.87 1.60
N THR A 23 1.86 -0.71 2.20
CA THR A 23 1.11 0.40 1.60
C THR A 23 2.07 1.56 1.37
N ILE A 24 2.04 2.10 0.16
CA ILE A 24 2.82 3.28 -0.19
C ILE A 24 1.88 4.47 -0.11
N GLU A 25 2.26 5.48 0.66
CA GLU A 25 1.51 6.72 0.73
C GLU A 25 2.33 7.84 0.11
N MET A 26 1.71 8.59 -0.77
CA MET A 26 2.37 9.69 -1.48
C MET A 26 1.60 10.97 -1.32
N THR A 27 2.29 12.05 -1.03
CA THR A 27 1.72 13.38 -1.06
C THR A 27 1.96 13.95 -2.46
N VAL A 28 0.89 14.35 -3.14
CA VAL A 28 0.95 14.74 -4.54
C VAL A 28 0.37 16.13 -4.73
N ASN A 29 1.11 16.99 -5.40
CA ASN A 29 0.64 18.31 -5.78
C ASN A 29 -0.02 18.27 -7.16
N GLY A 30 -1.02 19.11 -7.35
CA GLY A 30 -1.76 19.19 -8.61
C GLY A 30 -3.01 18.35 -8.65
N LEU A 31 -3.31 17.66 -7.55
CA LEU A 31 -4.46 16.77 -7.46
C LEU A 31 -5.68 17.59 -7.07
N VAL A 32 -6.37 18.15 -8.05
CA VAL A 32 -7.44 19.11 -7.80
C VAL A 32 -8.82 18.74 -8.35
N CYS A 33 -8.95 17.62 -9.04
CA CYS A 33 -10.26 17.23 -9.57
C CYS A 33 -10.48 15.71 -9.50
N ALA A 34 -11.75 15.32 -9.37
CA ALA A 34 -12.12 13.90 -9.29
C ALA A 34 -11.73 13.12 -10.55
N PHE A 35 -11.81 13.77 -11.70
CA PHE A 35 -11.43 13.15 -12.96
C PHE A 35 -9.93 12.86 -13.00
N CYS A 36 -9.14 13.77 -12.43
CA CYS A 36 -7.69 13.59 -12.31
C CYS A 36 -7.37 12.40 -11.42
N ALA A 37 -8.12 12.23 -10.33
CA ALA A 37 -7.95 11.09 -9.43
C ALA A 37 -8.15 9.77 -10.15
N GLN A 38 -9.14 9.68 -11.01
CA GLN A 38 -9.39 8.47 -11.79
C GLN A 38 -8.23 8.14 -12.73
N GLY A 39 -7.63 9.16 -13.32
CA GLY A 39 -6.47 8.98 -14.19
C GLY A 39 -5.28 8.41 -13.44
N ILE A 40 -5.04 8.91 -12.23
CA ILE A 40 -3.98 8.40 -11.36
C ILE A 40 -4.25 6.94 -10.98
N GLU A 41 -5.49 6.63 -10.59
CA GLU A 41 -5.85 5.27 -10.25
C GLU A 41 -5.57 4.32 -11.40
N LYS A 42 -6.01 4.66 -12.59
CA LYS A 42 -5.79 3.82 -13.77
C LYS A 42 -4.30 3.61 -14.05
N LYS A 43 -3.52 4.67 -13.91
CA LYS A 43 -2.10 4.61 -14.19
C LYS A 43 -1.37 3.71 -13.19
N LEU A 44 -1.70 3.84 -11.92
CA LEU A 44 -1.08 3.03 -10.88
C LEU A 44 -1.52 1.58 -10.91
N LYS A 45 -2.75 1.31 -11.32
CA LYS A 45 -3.25 -0.05 -11.48
C LYS A 45 -2.55 -0.82 -12.59
N LYS A 46 -1.86 -0.15 -13.47
CA LYS A 46 -1.10 -0.82 -14.53
C LYS A 46 0.15 -1.51 -14.01
N PHE A 47 0.64 -1.12 -12.84
CA PHE A 47 1.79 -1.81 -12.25
C PHE A 47 1.33 -3.17 -11.71
N PRO A 48 2.00 -4.26 -12.09
CA PRO A 48 1.61 -5.59 -11.61
C PRO A 48 1.63 -5.74 -10.09
N ALA A 49 2.45 -4.95 -9.42
CA ALA A 49 2.57 -4.98 -7.96
C ALA A 49 1.40 -4.33 -7.24
N THR A 50 0.56 -3.57 -7.94
CA THR A 50 -0.55 -2.84 -7.31
C THR A 50 -1.71 -3.76 -6.98
N ALA A 51 -2.10 -3.79 -5.71
CA ALA A 51 -3.31 -4.49 -5.28
C ALA A 51 -4.52 -3.54 -5.28
N GLU A 52 -4.36 -2.37 -4.65
CA GLU A 52 -5.42 -1.37 -4.58
C GLU A 52 -4.84 0.03 -4.61
N VAL A 53 -5.65 0.98 -5.04
CA VAL A 53 -5.28 2.41 -5.05
C VAL A 53 -6.38 3.21 -4.38
N VAL A 54 -5.98 4.14 -3.53
CA VAL A 54 -6.89 5.11 -2.90
C VAL A 54 -6.36 6.51 -3.18
N VAL A 55 -7.20 7.38 -3.65
CA VAL A 55 -6.83 8.77 -3.93
C VAL A 55 -7.75 9.69 -3.12
N SER A 56 -7.15 10.60 -2.37
CA SER A 56 -7.87 11.61 -1.61
C SER A 56 -7.48 13.01 -2.11
N LEU A 57 -8.44 13.70 -2.70
CA LEU A 57 -8.21 15.07 -3.17
C LEU A 57 -8.01 16.03 -2.01
N GLU A 58 -8.77 15.84 -0.95
CA GLU A 58 -8.71 16.74 0.21
C GLU A 58 -7.38 16.68 0.92
N HIS A 59 -6.82 15.50 1.01
CA HIS A 59 -5.54 15.29 1.70
C HIS A 59 -4.36 15.31 0.75
N ARG A 60 -4.61 15.45 -0.56
CA ARG A 60 -3.59 15.35 -1.61
C ARG A 60 -2.77 14.08 -1.47
N LEU A 61 -3.45 13.02 -1.12
CA LEU A 61 -2.85 11.74 -0.80
C LEU A 61 -3.18 10.69 -1.84
N VAL A 62 -2.18 9.96 -2.27
CA VAL A 62 -2.35 8.77 -3.10
C VAL A 62 -1.76 7.61 -2.33
N ALA A 63 -2.55 6.60 -2.07
CA ALA A 63 -2.10 5.40 -1.38
C ALA A 63 -2.23 4.19 -2.30
N VAL A 64 -1.18 3.37 -2.33
CA VAL A 64 -1.14 2.16 -3.14
C VAL A 64 -0.85 0.99 -2.22
N SER A 65 -1.73 -0.01 -2.24
CA SER A 65 -1.47 -1.26 -1.56
C SER A 65 -0.75 -2.19 -2.52
N LEU A 66 0.31 -2.82 -2.05
CA LEU A 66 1.13 -3.71 -2.84
C LEU A 66 0.71 -5.16 -2.64
N LYS A 67 0.88 -5.96 -3.68
CA LYS A 67 0.71 -7.41 -3.57
C LYS A 67 1.87 -7.99 -2.78
N ASP A 68 1.63 -9.13 -2.16
CA ASP A 68 2.64 -9.79 -1.32
C ASP A 68 3.95 -10.01 -2.07
N GLY A 69 5.04 -9.58 -1.44
CA GLY A 69 6.37 -9.78 -1.98
C GLY A 69 6.71 -8.89 -3.19
N GLN A 70 5.84 -7.98 -3.55
CA GLN A 70 6.06 -7.10 -4.69
C GLN A 70 6.23 -5.65 -4.24
N ASP A 71 6.90 -4.87 -5.05
CA ASP A 71 7.13 -3.46 -4.77
C ASP A 71 7.15 -2.65 -6.08
N ILE A 72 6.96 -1.35 -5.94
CA ILE A 72 7.11 -0.39 -7.02
C ILE A 72 8.17 0.59 -6.56
N THR A 73 9.18 0.83 -7.38
CA THR A 73 10.25 1.74 -6.98
C THR A 73 9.77 3.18 -6.91
N ASP A 74 10.39 3.97 -6.06
CA ASP A 74 10.07 5.39 -5.95
C ASP A 74 10.26 6.09 -7.30
N ALA A 75 11.28 5.72 -8.04
CA ALA A 75 11.54 6.29 -9.36
C ALA A 75 10.38 6.02 -10.32
N ASP A 76 9.84 4.82 -10.33
CA ASP A 76 8.71 4.46 -11.18
C ASP A 76 7.45 5.20 -10.79
N LEU A 77 7.20 5.32 -9.48
CA LEU A 77 6.06 6.08 -8.97
C LEU A 77 6.14 7.55 -9.35
N ARG A 78 7.31 8.16 -9.15
CA ARG A 78 7.52 9.55 -9.51
C ARG A 78 7.36 9.78 -10.99
N LYS A 79 7.90 8.87 -11.80
CA LYS A 79 7.79 8.98 -13.25
C LYS A 79 6.34 8.88 -13.70
N ALA A 80 5.60 7.93 -13.18
CA ALA A 80 4.20 7.72 -13.54
C ALA A 80 3.36 8.97 -13.23
N LEU A 81 3.54 9.56 -12.06
CA LEU A 81 2.79 10.73 -11.66
C LEU A 81 3.27 11.99 -12.36
N THR A 82 4.57 12.14 -12.57
CA THR A 82 5.13 13.26 -13.31
C THR A 82 4.66 13.25 -14.76
N ASP A 83 4.63 12.09 -15.39
CA ASP A 83 4.15 11.95 -16.76
C ASP A 83 2.66 12.30 -16.88
N ALA A 84 1.91 12.14 -15.79
CA ALA A 84 0.51 12.51 -15.74
C ALA A 84 0.29 14.02 -15.41
N GLY A 85 1.36 14.75 -15.16
CA GLY A 85 1.28 16.18 -14.87
C GLY A 85 1.26 16.55 -13.39
N TYR A 86 1.64 15.62 -12.50
CA TYR A 86 1.62 15.85 -11.06
C TYR A 86 3.04 15.88 -10.49
N THR A 87 3.18 16.45 -9.31
CA THR A 87 4.45 16.46 -8.60
C THR A 87 4.31 15.67 -7.31
N VAL A 88 5.13 14.65 -7.15
CA VAL A 88 5.17 13.86 -5.91
C VAL A 88 6.10 14.55 -4.92
N LYS A 89 5.56 14.95 -3.78
CA LYS A 89 6.36 15.60 -2.75
C LYS A 89 7.05 14.59 -1.86
N ASP A 90 6.29 13.64 -1.34
CA ASP A 90 6.81 12.65 -0.42
C ASP A 90 6.31 11.27 -0.78
N ILE A 91 7.14 10.28 -0.55
CA ILE A 91 6.78 8.88 -0.68
C ILE A 91 7.17 8.18 0.61
N SER A 92 6.22 7.53 1.25
CA SER A 92 6.50 6.73 2.43
C SER A 92 5.86 5.36 2.32
N ARG A 93 6.48 4.38 2.93
CA ARG A 93 5.97 3.01 2.97
C ARG A 93 5.67 2.62 4.40
N SER A 94 4.57 1.91 4.59
CA SER A 94 4.19 1.43 5.91
C SER A 94 3.52 0.07 5.78
N GLU A 95 3.35 -0.59 6.91
CA GLU A 95 2.61 -1.85 6.97
C GLU A 95 1.12 -1.60 7.23
N THR A 96 0.70 -0.35 7.26
CA THR A 96 -0.69 0.01 7.48
C THR A 96 -1.56 -0.54 6.34
N ALA A 97 -2.64 -1.21 6.69
CA ALA A 97 -3.56 -1.71 5.69
C ALA A 97 -4.24 -0.56 4.96
N ILE A 98 -4.48 -0.72 3.67
CA ILE A 98 -5.12 0.34 2.88
C ILE A 98 -6.54 0.65 3.39
N ALA A 99 -7.20 -0.32 4.00
CA ALA A 99 -8.50 -0.09 4.63
C ALA A 99 -8.39 0.94 5.75
N ASP A 100 -7.30 0.92 6.51
CA ASP A 100 -7.06 1.88 7.58
C ASP A 100 -6.78 3.28 7.03
N VAL A 101 -6.11 3.35 5.89
CA VAL A 101 -5.89 4.63 5.20
C VAL A 101 -7.23 5.21 4.75
N ARG A 102 -8.10 4.38 4.18
CA ARG A 102 -9.45 4.82 3.79
C ARG A 102 -10.24 5.34 4.98
N ALA A 103 -10.19 4.62 6.10
CA ALA A 103 -10.90 5.02 7.31
C ALA A 103 -10.38 6.36 7.83
N ARG A 104 -9.07 6.53 7.83
CA ARG A 104 -8.44 7.77 8.29
C ARG A 104 -8.85 8.97 7.42
N ILE A 105 -8.91 8.78 6.11
CA ILE A 105 -9.33 9.81 5.18
C ILE A 105 -10.79 10.20 5.42
N LYS A 106 -11.65 9.21 5.64
CA LYS A 106 -13.07 9.48 5.88
C LYS A 106 -13.35 10.19 7.19
N GLN A 107 -12.53 9.96 8.20
CA GLN A 107 -12.74 10.59 9.50
C GLN A 107 -12.52 12.09 9.50
N VAL A 108 -11.78 12.61 8.53
CA VAL A 108 -11.48 14.03 8.46
C VAL A 108 -12.46 14.79 7.58
N GLN A 109 -13.32 14.09 6.87
CA GLN A 109 -14.34 14.74 6.06
C GLN A 109 -15.49 15.18 6.94
N PRO A 110 -15.87 16.45 6.89
CA PRO A 110 -17.04 16.91 7.64
C PRO A 110 -18.33 16.31 7.10
#